data_03fd545b97762347fc0d84005bf1ef5f
#
_entry.id   03fd545b97762347fc0d84005bf1ef5f
#
_cell.length_a   1.000
_cell.length_b   1.000
_cell.length_c   1.000
_cell.angle_alpha   90.00
_cell.angle_beta   90.00
_cell.angle_gamma   90.00
#
_symmetry.space_group_name_H-M   'P 1'
#
loop_
_entity.id
_entity.type
_entity.pdbx_description
1 polymer ?
#
loop_
_entity_poly.entity_id
_entity_poly.type
_entity_poly.pdbx_seq_one_letter_code
_entity_poly.pdbx_strand_id
1 'polypeptide(L)'
;MKDLKFIIRFSKPHQFKVAAILIDVVIYVSGLLAAPLILSYMIDNVIQGIPLEEGLVLNIVNALGGIDHLRSNLWIGGLLVITAYALVGFGIHRRARNCGILSETFAENARNELYNHMQKLPFRYHKMKDSGDLLQRSTSDIDTIRRFLSGQISELL
;
A
#
# COMPACT_ATOMS: atom_id res chain seq x y z
N MET A 1 0.07 22.38 6.97
CA MET A 1 -0.75 21.65 7.97
C MET A 1 -2.27 21.79 7.75
N LYS A 2 -2.78 22.87 7.10
CA LYS A 2 -4.21 23.00 6.74
C LYS A 2 -4.62 22.01 5.65
N ASP A 3 -3.75 21.76 4.68
CA ASP A 3 -4.01 20.92 3.50
C ASP A 3 -4.12 19.42 3.88
N LEU A 4 -3.31 18.96 4.84
CA LEU A 4 -3.40 17.60 5.37
C LEU A 4 -4.72 17.35 6.12
N LYS A 5 -5.21 18.36 6.88
CA LYS A 5 -6.52 18.29 7.54
C LYS A 5 -7.67 18.25 6.54
N PHE A 6 -7.51 18.89 5.39
CA PHE A 6 -8.48 18.84 4.30
C PHE A 6 -8.59 17.42 3.73
N ILE A 7 -7.46 16.79 3.38
CA ILE A 7 -7.43 15.40 2.88
C ILE A 7 -8.02 14.43 3.91
N ILE A 8 -7.64 14.55 5.20
CA ILE A 8 -8.17 13.71 6.28
C ILE A 8 -9.68 13.88 6.45
N ARG A 9 -10.22 15.09 6.31
CA ARG A 9 -11.66 15.36 6.41
C ARG A 9 -12.46 14.61 5.33
N PHE A 10 -11.95 14.56 4.10
CA PHE A 10 -12.59 13.86 2.98
C PHE A 10 -12.37 12.34 3.01
N SER A 11 -11.35 11.88 3.73
CA SER A 11 -11.07 10.44 3.93
C SER A 11 -11.78 9.85 5.15
N LYS A 12 -12.45 10.67 5.99
CA LYS A 12 -13.12 10.23 7.23
C LYS A 12 -14.02 9.00 7.10
N PRO A 13 -14.85 8.83 6.05
CA PRO A 13 -15.70 7.63 5.94
C PRO A 13 -14.89 6.34 5.70
N HIS A 14 -13.58 6.44 5.39
CA HIS A 14 -12.75 5.29 5.03
C HIS A 14 -11.47 5.14 5.89
N GLN A 15 -11.52 5.53 7.17
CA GLN A 15 -10.39 5.38 8.10
C GLN A 15 -9.87 3.95 8.19
N PHE A 16 -10.76 2.95 8.09
CA PHE A 16 -10.39 1.55 8.01
C PHE A 16 -9.53 1.21 6.79
N LYS A 17 -9.70 1.92 5.66
CA LYS A 17 -8.86 1.72 4.47
C LYS A 17 -7.46 2.27 4.64
N VAL A 18 -7.31 3.38 5.36
CA VAL A 18 -6.00 3.92 5.72
C VAL A 18 -5.24 2.93 6.61
N ALA A 19 -5.91 2.36 7.62
CA ALA A 19 -5.33 1.31 8.46
C ALA A 19 -4.99 0.05 7.65
N ALA A 20 -5.85 -0.34 6.69
CA ALA A 20 -5.59 -1.46 5.80
C ALA A 20 -4.35 -1.22 4.92
N ILE A 21 -4.16 -0.01 4.38
CA ILE A 21 -2.96 0.35 3.61
C ILE A 21 -1.69 0.20 4.47
N LEU A 22 -1.72 0.65 5.73
CA LEU A 22 -0.57 0.49 6.64
C LEU A 22 -0.25 -0.99 6.91
N ILE A 23 -1.28 -1.82 7.09
CA ILE A 23 -1.12 -3.28 7.25
C ILE A 23 -0.54 -3.89 5.97
N ASP A 24 -1.04 -3.49 4.80
CA ASP A 24 -0.56 -3.98 3.50
C ASP A 24 0.92 -3.60 3.28
N VAL A 25 1.36 -2.41 3.74
CA VAL A 25 2.77 -1.99 3.74
C VAL A 25 3.62 -2.88 4.64
N VAL A 26 3.15 -3.19 5.84
CA VAL A 26 3.87 -4.10 6.76
C VAL A 26 4.04 -5.48 6.14
N ILE A 27 2.98 -6.04 5.53
CA ILE A 27 3.03 -7.33 4.84
C ILE A 27 4.05 -7.28 3.69
N TYR A 28 4.01 -6.24 2.87
CA TYR A 28 4.94 -6.03 1.77
C TYR A 28 6.40 -5.99 2.23
N VAL A 29 6.70 -5.13 3.23
CA VAL A 29 8.06 -4.95 3.75
C VAL A 29 8.56 -6.23 4.42
N SER A 30 7.70 -6.92 5.18
CA SER A 30 8.06 -8.21 5.81
C SER A 30 8.45 -9.26 4.78
N GLY A 31 7.68 -9.40 3.70
CA GLY A 31 8.00 -10.33 2.62
C GLY A 31 9.27 -9.95 1.86
N LEU A 32 9.48 -8.65 1.62
CA LEU A 32 10.66 -8.13 0.94
C LEU A 32 11.95 -8.41 1.72
N LEU A 33 11.90 -8.29 3.06
CA LEU A 33 13.05 -8.59 3.94
C LEU A 33 13.22 -10.11 4.16
N ALA A 34 12.14 -10.86 4.23
CA ALA A 34 12.19 -12.30 4.47
C ALA A 34 12.86 -13.07 3.32
N ALA A 35 12.59 -12.71 2.06
CA ALA A 35 13.11 -13.45 0.91
C ALA A 35 14.65 -13.53 0.86
N PRO A 36 15.42 -12.42 0.94
CA PRO A 36 16.90 -12.51 0.97
C PRO A 36 17.42 -13.14 2.25
N LEU A 37 16.74 -13.00 3.40
CA LEU A 37 17.13 -13.66 4.63
C LEU A 37 16.98 -15.18 4.53
N ILE A 38 15.88 -15.68 3.95
CA ILE A 38 15.68 -17.10 3.71
C ILE A 38 16.78 -17.64 2.78
N LEU A 39 17.09 -16.90 1.71
CA LEU A 39 18.11 -17.32 0.75
C LEU A 39 19.51 -17.36 1.38
N SER A 40 19.92 -16.31 2.10
CA SER A 40 21.19 -16.27 2.83
C SER A 40 21.28 -17.43 3.81
N TYR A 41 20.19 -17.65 4.57
CA TYR A 41 20.13 -18.77 5.51
C TYR A 41 20.30 -20.14 4.84
N MET A 42 19.63 -20.36 3.72
CA MET A 42 19.73 -21.62 2.97
C MET A 42 21.15 -21.85 2.43
N ILE A 43 21.84 -20.79 2.00
CA ILE A 43 23.21 -20.90 1.49
C ILE A 43 24.19 -21.12 2.64
N ASP A 44 24.17 -20.27 3.66
CA ASP A 44 25.18 -20.22 4.71
C ASP A 44 25.06 -21.40 5.67
N ASN A 45 23.87 -21.69 6.17
CA ASN A 45 23.67 -22.69 7.22
C ASN A 45 23.34 -24.06 6.67
N VAL A 46 22.50 -24.17 5.64
CA VAL A 46 22.09 -25.48 5.11
C VAL A 46 23.13 -26.04 4.15
N ILE A 47 23.67 -25.22 3.22
CA ILE A 47 24.63 -25.71 2.20
C ILE A 47 26.05 -25.65 2.75
N GLN A 48 26.52 -24.52 3.29
CA GLN A 48 27.90 -24.38 3.77
C GLN A 48 28.11 -24.98 5.17
N GLY A 49 27.05 -25.20 5.94
CA GLY A 49 27.11 -25.83 7.26
C GLY A 49 27.61 -24.89 8.37
N ILE A 50 27.49 -23.60 8.20
CA ILE A 50 27.82 -22.63 9.25
C ILE A 50 26.82 -22.80 10.41
N PRO A 51 27.30 -22.96 11.67
CA PRO A 51 26.42 -23.19 12.81
C PRO A 51 25.50 -21.96 13.03
N LEU A 52 24.25 -22.27 13.37
CA LEU A 52 23.25 -21.25 13.73
C LEU A 52 23.50 -20.70 15.14
N GLU A 53 23.37 -19.40 15.30
CA GLU A 53 23.20 -18.79 16.58
C GLU A 53 21.81 -19.09 17.17
N GLU A 54 21.71 -19.21 18.49
CA GLU A 54 20.44 -19.43 19.17
C GLU A 54 19.48 -18.25 18.94
N GLY A 55 18.27 -18.56 18.46
CA GLY A 55 17.27 -17.51 18.20
C GLY A 55 15.98 -18.05 17.57
N LEU A 56 15.11 -17.12 17.20
CA LEU A 56 13.82 -17.45 16.55
C LEU A 56 13.99 -18.28 15.27
N VAL A 57 15.06 -18.07 14.53
CA VAL A 57 15.37 -18.80 13.29
C VAL A 57 15.61 -20.28 13.58
N LEU A 58 16.36 -20.60 14.63
CA LEU A 58 16.62 -21.99 15.04
C LEU A 58 15.31 -22.72 15.40
N ASN A 59 14.39 -22.04 16.08
CA ASN A 59 13.09 -22.62 16.44
C ASN A 59 12.23 -22.92 15.19
N ILE A 60 12.25 -22.04 14.20
CA ILE A 60 11.55 -22.23 12.92
C ILE A 60 12.16 -23.41 12.15
N VAL A 61 13.48 -23.49 12.10
CA VAL A 61 14.20 -24.58 11.44
C VAL A 61 13.91 -25.93 12.09
N ASN A 62 13.94 -25.98 13.42
CA ASN A 62 13.60 -27.18 14.17
C ASN A 62 12.13 -27.60 13.94
N ALA A 63 11.22 -26.66 13.80
CA ALA A 63 9.82 -26.91 13.44
C ALA A 63 9.66 -27.46 12.00
N LEU A 64 10.60 -27.11 11.09
CA LEU A 64 10.66 -27.60 9.70
C LEU A 64 11.40 -28.94 9.56
N GLY A 65 11.80 -29.59 10.67
CA GLY A 65 12.48 -30.89 10.68
C GLY A 65 14.00 -30.83 10.87
N GLY A 66 14.55 -29.66 11.16
CA GLY A 66 15.98 -29.46 11.41
C GLY A 66 16.82 -29.26 10.13
N ILE A 67 18.11 -28.96 10.33
CA ILE A 67 19.03 -28.61 9.23
C ILE A 67 19.23 -29.82 8.28
N ASP A 68 19.33 -31.04 8.81
CA ASP A 68 19.55 -32.22 8.00
C ASP A 68 18.36 -32.53 7.09
N HIS A 69 17.14 -32.27 7.57
CA HIS A 69 15.94 -32.41 6.76
C HIS A 69 15.90 -31.37 5.65
N LEU A 70 16.24 -30.13 5.93
CA LEU A 70 16.32 -29.04 4.94
C LEU A 70 17.42 -29.30 3.91
N ARG A 71 18.57 -29.85 4.34
CA ARG A 71 19.66 -30.22 3.46
C ARG A 71 19.26 -31.32 2.48
N SER A 72 18.51 -32.33 2.94
CA SER A 72 17.98 -33.39 2.09
C SER A 72 16.84 -32.94 1.18
N ASN A 73 16.20 -31.82 1.51
CA ASN A 73 15.00 -31.29 0.83
C ASN A 73 15.14 -29.82 0.51
N LEU A 74 16.13 -29.43 -0.30
CA LEU A 74 16.41 -28.02 -0.67
C LEU A 74 15.22 -27.33 -1.36
N TRP A 75 14.29 -28.08 -1.96
CA TRP A 75 13.08 -27.56 -2.56
C TRP A 75 12.18 -26.83 -1.54
N ILE A 76 12.27 -27.16 -0.23
CA ILE A 76 11.55 -26.48 0.86
C ILE A 76 12.00 -25.01 0.94
N GLY A 77 13.31 -24.76 0.84
CA GLY A 77 13.85 -23.40 0.79
C GLY A 77 13.34 -22.61 -0.41
N GLY A 78 13.29 -23.26 -1.59
CA GLY A 78 12.69 -22.66 -2.78
C GLY A 78 11.21 -22.30 -2.59
N LEU A 79 10.44 -23.20 -1.95
CA LEU A 79 9.03 -22.94 -1.66
C LEU A 79 8.83 -21.77 -0.68
N LEU A 80 9.70 -21.67 0.34
CA LEU A 80 9.66 -20.55 1.29
C LEU A 80 9.95 -19.22 0.60
N VAL A 81 10.92 -19.15 -0.30
CA VAL A 81 11.22 -17.95 -1.09
C VAL A 81 10.05 -17.59 -2.00
N ILE A 82 9.45 -18.56 -2.70
CA ILE A 82 8.27 -18.34 -3.55
C ILE A 82 7.12 -17.79 -2.71
N THR A 83 6.88 -18.35 -1.52
CA THR A 83 5.82 -17.90 -0.61
C THR A 83 6.08 -16.46 -0.13
N ALA A 84 7.34 -16.12 0.20
CA ALA A 84 7.71 -14.76 0.58
C ALA A 84 7.41 -13.74 -0.55
N TYR A 85 7.79 -14.05 -1.79
CA TYR A 85 7.49 -13.20 -2.94
C TYR A 85 6.00 -13.16 -3.29
N ALA A 86 5.27 -14.25 -3.07
CA ALA A 86 3.81 -14.25 -3.24
C ALA A 86 3.14 -13.29 -2.23
N LEU A 87 3.62 -13.24 -0.98
CA LEU A 87 3.15 -12.26 0.02
C LEU A 87 3.48 -10.82 -0.38
N VAL A 88 4.67 -10.58 -0.95
CA VAL A 88 5.05 -9.27 -1.51
C VAL A 88 4.07 -8.86 -2.60
N GLY A 89 3.82 -9.72 -3.59
CA GLY A 89 2.89 -9.45 -4.69
C GLY A 89 1.46 -9.19 -4.20
N PHE A 90 1.01 -9.97 -3.22
CA PHE A 90 -0.30 -9.79 -2.60
C PHE A 90 -0.40 -8.43 -1.87
N GLY A 91 0.62 -8.05 -1.10
CA GLY A 91 0.69 -6.77 -0.40
C GLY A 91 0.64 -5.58 -1.37
N ILE A 92 1.42 -5.63 -2.46
CA ILE A 92 1.43 -4.61 -3.51
C ILE A 92 0.04 -4.47 -4.14
N HIS A 93 -0.58 -5.59 -4.54
CA HIS A 93 -1.89 -5.58 -5.18
C HIS A 93 -2.97 -5.00 -4.26
N ARG A 94 -3.02 -5.43 -3.01
CA ARG A 94 -3.97 -4.93 -2.02
C ARG A 94 -3.78 -3.44 -1.75
N ARG A 95 -2.53 -3.00 -1.58
CA ARG A 95 -2.19 -1.59 -1.37
C ARG A 95 -2.65 -0.73 -2.54
N ALA A 96 -2.30 -1.10 -3.76
CA ALA A 96 -2.72 -0.38 -4.97
C ALA A 96 -4.25 -0.28 -5.08
N ARG A 97 -4.97 -1.36 -4.80
CA ARG A 97 -6.43 -1.38 -4.78
C ARG A 97 -7.00 -0.46 -3.72
N ASN A 98 -6.49 -0.50 -2.49
CA ASN A 98 -6.96 0.33 -1.38
C ASN A 98 -6.68 1.82 -1.61
N CYS A 99 -5.51 2.17 -2.16
CA CYS A 99 -5.17 3.54 -2.58
C CYS A 99 -6.09 4.01 -3.72
N GLY A 100 -6.38 3.16 -4.69
CA GLY A 100 -7.32 3.45 -5.77
C GLY A 100 -8.71 3.79 -5.24
N ILE A 101 -9.27 2.95 -4.37
CA ILE A 101 -10.59 3.20 -3.78
C ILE A 101 -10.60 4.49 -2.95
N LEU A 102 -9.54 4.74 -2.17
CA LEU A 102 -9.45 5.95 -1.35
C LEU A 102 -9.40 7.21 -2.22
N SER A 103 -8.65 7.19 -3.32
CA SER A 103 -8.53 8.32 -4.25
C SER A 103 -9.83 8.60 -4.99
N GLU A 104 -10.55 7.57 -5.43
CA GLU A 104 -11.87 7.73 -6.06
C GLU A 104 -12.91 8.30 -5.09
N THR A 105 -12.94 7.78 -3.84
CA THR A 105 -13.83 8.31 -2.80
C THR A 105 -13.53 9.78 -2.49
N PHE A 106 -12.24 10.14 -2.43
CA PHE A 106 -11.85 11.54 -2.27
C PHE A 106 -12.37 12.40 -3.43
N ALA A 107 -12.17 11.96 -4.67
CA ALA A 107 -12.59 12.70 -5.85
C ALA A 107 -14.12 12.89 -5.88
N GLU A 108 -14.88 11.85 -5.55
CA GLU A 108 -16.34 11.90 -5.47
C GLU A 108 -16.80 12.91 -4.41
N ASN A 109 -16.27 12.81 -3.20
CA ASN A 109 -16.62 13.72 -2.11
C ASN A 109 -16.26 15.18 -2.42
N ALA A 110 -15.08 15.40 -3.01
CA ALA A 110 -14.63 16.73 -3.40
C ALA A 110 -15.52 17.35 -4.50
N ARG A 111 -15.91 16.56 -5.52
CA ARG A 111 -16.84 17.00 -6.56
C ARG A 111 -18.21 17.35 -5.99
N ASN A 112 -18.74 16.49 -5.12
CA ASN A 112 -20.05 16.71 -4.49
C ASN A 112 -20.05 17.97 -3.62
N GLU A 113 -19.01 18.20 -2.80
CA GLU A 113 -18.93 19.41 -1.98
C GLU A 113 -18.78 20.67 -2.84
N LEU A 114 -17.96 20.61 -3.89
CA LEU A 114 -17.81 21.71 -4.82
C LEU A 114 -19.11 22.04 -5.53
N TYR A 115 -19.81 21.02 -6.04
CA TYR A 115 -21.10 21.20 -6.70
C TYR A 115 -22.15 21.82 -5.76
N ASN A 116 -22.23 21.29 -4.53
CA ASN A 116 -23.11 21.84 -3.50
C ASN A 116 -22.76 23.30 -3.13
N HIS A 117 -21.47 23.63 -3.15
CA HIS A 117 -21.04 25.02 -2.90
C HIS A 117 -21.42 25.92 -4.07
N MET A 118 -21.19 25.51 -5.31
CA MET A 118 -21.55 26.27 -6.50
C MET A 118 -23.04 26.56 -6.58
N GLN A 119 -23.90 25.60 -6.23
CA GLN A 119 -25.36 25.83 -6.22
C GLN A 119 -25.82 26.88 -5.21
N LYS A 120 -25.07 27.12 -4.14
CA LYS A 120 -25.37 28.09 -3.10
C LYS A 120 -24.90 29.53 -3.44
N LEU A 121 -24.12 29.67 -4.51
CA LEU A 121 -23.61 30.97 -4.92
C LEU A 121 -24.71 31.82 -5.59
N PRO A 122 -24.75 33.12 -5.33
CA PRO A 122 -25.77 34.02 -5.92
C PRO A 122 -25.61 34.07 -7.45
N PHE A 123 -26.73 34.24 -8.16
CA PHE A 123 -26.82 34.32 -9.63
C PHE A 123 -25.83 35.33 -10.23
N ARG A 124 -25.55 36.44 -9.53
CA ARG A 124 -24.58 37.44 -9.95
C ARG A 124 -23.16 36.87 -10.14
N TYR A 125 -22.76 35.89 -9.34
CA TYR A 125 -21.47 35.23 -9.45
C TYR A 125 -21.38 34.42 -10.73
N HIS A 126 -22.43 33.67 -11.07
CA HIS A 126 -22.50 32.88 -12.30
C HIS A 126 -22.50 33.72 -13.57
N LYS A 127 -22.99 34.96 -13.50
CA LYS A 127 -23.00 35.89 -14.64
C LYS A 127 -21.65 36.59 -14.84
N MET A 128 -20.85 36.76 -13.79
CA MET A 128 -19.54 37.44 -13.85
C MET A 128 -18.37 36.53 -14.19
N LYS A 129 -18.51 35.23 -13.98
CA LYS A 129 -17.48 34.23 -14.30
C LYS A 129 -18.03 33.22 -15.29
N ASP A 130 -17.21 32.86 -16.26
CA ASP A 130 -17.56 31.78 -17.20
C ASP A 130 -17.72 30.48 -16.40
N SER A 131 -18.96 30.00 -16.31
CA SER A 131 -19.30 28.77 -15.60
C SER A 131 -18.56 27.56 -16.16
N GLY A 132 -18.20 27.59 -17.44
CA GLY A 132 -17.43 26.54 -18.09
C GLY A 132 -15.98 26.47 -17.57
N ASP A 133 -15.30 27.62 -17.43
CA ASP A 133 -13.92 27.69 -16.90
C ASP A 133 -13.87 27.22 -15.44
N LEU A 134 -14.84 27.62 -14.63
CA LEU A 134 -14.93 27.17 -13.23
C LEU A 134 -15.12 25.65 -13.13
N LEU A 135 -16.00 25.10 -13.95
CA LEU A 135 -16.27 23.65 -13.95
C LEU A 135 -15.05 22.87 -14.44
N GLN A 136 -14.40 23.33 -15.50
CA GLN A 136 -13.23 22.68 -16.09
C GLN A 136 -12.05 22.69 -15.12
N ARG A 137 -11.72 23.83 -14.49
CA ARG A 137 -10.64 23.92 -13.48
C ARG A 137 -10.92 23.02 -12.29
N SER A 138 -12.13 23.07 -11.76
CA SER A 138 -12.53 22.25 -10.62
C SER A 138 -12.39 20.75 -10.90
N THR A 139 -12.78 20.30 -12.09
CA THR A 139 -12.67 18.90 -12.49
C THR A 139 -11.20 18.50 -12.68
N SER A 140 -10.42 19.34 -13.37
CA SER A 140 -8.99 19.09 -13.61
C SER A 140 -8.17 19.06 -12.33
N ASP A 141 -8.42 19.95 -11.38
CA ASP A 141 -7.71 20.02 -10.11
C ASP A 141 -8.01 18.80 -9.23
N ILE A 142 -9.28 18.40 -9.17
CA ILE A 142 -9.70 17.19 -8.44
C ILE A 142 -9.07 15.94 -9.06
N ASP A 143 -9.03 15.83 -10.39
CA ASP A 143 -8.40 14.70 -11.08
C ASP A 143 -6.89 14.67 -10.88
N THR A 144 -6.25 15.81 -10.74
CA THR A 144 -4.82 15.91 -10.42
C THR A 144 -4.54 15.39 -9.02
N ILE A 145 -5.34 15.81 -8.02
CA ILE A 145 -5.22 15.31 -6.65
C ILE A 145 -5.55 13.81 -6.58
N ARG A 146 -6.56 13.35 -7.30
CA ARG A 146 -6.92 11.93 -7.39
C ARG A 146 -5.75 11.08 -7.90
N ARG A 147 -5.10 11.52 -9.00
CA ARG A 147 -3.92 10.84 -9.56
C ARG A 147 -2.74 10.85 -8.58
N PHE A 148 -2.51 11.94 -7.89
CA PHE A 148 -1.51 12.04 -6.83
C PHE A 148 -1.78 11.04 -5.70
N LEU A 149 -3.01 10.96 -5.22
CA LEU A 149 -3.40 10.04 -4.14
C LEU A 149 -3.33 8.57 -4.56
N SER A 150 -3.70 8.23 -5.80
CA SER A 150 -3.68 6.85 -6.29
C SER A 150 -2.29 6.34 -6.65
N GLY A 151 -1.43 7.21 -7.22
CA GLY A 151 -0.11 6.86 -7.70
C GLY A 151 0.99 7.14 -6.66
N GLN A 152 1.26 8.42 -6.41
CA GLN A 152 2.45 8.82 -5.64
C GLN A 152 2.38 8.42 -4.16
N ILE A 153 1.22 8.42 -3.53
CA ILE A 153 1.10 7.89 -2.15
C ILE A 153 1.35 6.38 -2.13
N SER A 154 0.92 5.67 -3.16
CA SER A 154 1.20 4.24 -3.28
C SER A 154 2.69 3.92 -3.48
N GLU A 155 3.48 4.82 -4.05
CA GLU A 155 4.92 4.65 -4.27
C GLU A 155 5.78 5.13 -3.10
N LEU A 156 5.29 6.12 -2.33
CA LEU A 156 6.00 6.68 -1.18
C LEU A 156 5.90 5.84 0.10
N LEU A 157 4.95 4.92 0.17
CA LEU A 157 4.70 4.00 1.30
C LEU A 157 5.23 2.60 1.00
#